data_8e1aefa0167f58b2328a36e7e0f56d43
#
_entry.id   8e1aefa0167f58b2328a36e7e0f56d43
#
_cell.length_a   1.000
_cell.length_b   1.000
_cell.length_c   1.000
_cell.angle_alpha   90.00
_cell.angle_beta   90.00
_cell.angle_gamma   90.00
#
_symmetry.space_group_name_H-M   'P 1'
#
loop_
_entity.id
_entity.type
_entity.pdbx_description
1 polymer ?
#
loop_
_entity_poly.entity_id
_entity_poly.type
_entity_poly.pdbx_seq_one_letter_code
_entity_poly.pdbx_strand_id
1 'polypeptide(L)'
;MYRRRFLAALAATGAAGVAHANDPLRILLAQAAPAQRRSPDVIFVPTPNEVVQKMLELAKVTPNDVVYDLGCGDGRIVITAAQKYGARAVGVDIDPQRIGEATANAKAAKVTDKVRFIEGDLFEADIGEATVVTLYLLTSINERLRPKLLKELRPGTRIVSHAFDMGDWKPEETASVSATSVYLWRIPAGGKV
;
A
#
# COMPACT_ATOMS: atom_id res chain seq x y z
N MET A 1 -9.76 42.52 -81.41
CA MET A 1 -10.19 43.08 -80.11
C MET A 1 -9.56 42.28 -79.00
N TYR A 2 -8.47 42.80 -78.36
CA TYR A 2 -7.70 42.16 -77.33
C TYR A 2 -8.21 42.63 -75.99
N ARG A 3 -8.51 41.67 -75.06
CA ARG A 3 -8.65 41.94 -73.61
C ARG A 3 -7.59 41.14 -72.78
N ARG A 4 -6.58 41.85 -72.32
CA ARG A 4 -5.60 41.34 -71.39
C ARG A 4 -6.22 41.19 -69.98
N ARG A 5 -6.10 40.00 -69.39
CA ARG A 5 -6.42 39.74 -67.98
C ARG A 5 -5.14 39.72 -67.20
N PHE A 6 -5.02 40.64 -66.24
CA PHE A 6 -3.96 40.66 -65.23
C PHE A 6 -4.21 39.59 -64.18
N LEU A 7 -3.24 38.72 -63.93
CA LEU A 7 -3.19 37.83 -62.80
C LEU A 7 -2.50 38.57 -61.66
N ALA A 8 -3.21 38.78 -60.55
CA ALA A 8 -2.63 39.24 -59.28
C ALA A 8 -2.17 38.05 -58.47
N ALA A 9 -0.87 37.96 -58.15
CA ALA A 9 -0.32 36.96 -57.25
C ALA A 9 -0.54 37.39 -55.80
N LEU A 10 -1.29 36.65 -55.02
CA LEU A 10 -1.33 36.83 -53.57
C LEU A 10 -0.15 36.08 -52.94
N ALA A 11 0.77 36.85 -52.33
CA ALA A 11 1.80 36.31 -51.47
C ALA A 11 1.20 36.01 -50.09
N ALA A 12 1.12 34.73 -49.71
CA ALA A 12 0.77 34.31 -48.36
C ALA A 12 2.01 34.37 -47.46
N THR A 13 2.08 35.38 -46.62
CA THR A 13 3.09 35.48 -45.54
C THR A 13 2.65 34.52 -44.41
N GLY A 14 3.36 33.40 -44.28
CA GLY A 14 3.21 32.47 -43.19
C GLY A 14 3.72 33.11 -41.88
N ALA A 15 2.83 33.44 -40.97
CA ALA A 15 3.19 33.78 -39.59
C ALA A 15 3.58 32.48 -38.85
N ALA A 16 4.88 32.31 -38.64
CA ALA A 16 5.38 31.27 -37.71
C ALA A 16 5.04 31.71 -36.28
N GLY A 17 3.99 31.08 -35.72
CA GLY A 17 3.61 31.27 -34.33
C GLY A 17 4.70 30.73 -33.42
N VAL A 18 5.41 31.61 -32.74
CA VAL A 18 6.35 31.27 -31.66
C VAL A 18 5.52 30.74 -30.50
N ALA A 19 5.55 29.41 -30.29
CA ALA A 19 4.87 28.79 -29.16
C ALA A 19 5.52 29.26 -27.85
N HIS A 20 4.82 30.11 -27.12
CA HIS A 20 5.24 30.60 -25.82
C HIS A 20 5.28 29.44 -24.83
N ALA A 21 6.44 29.24 -24.17
CA ALA A 21 6.66 28.17 -23.19
C ALA A 21 5.78 28.27 -21.91
N ASN A 22 5.02 29.35 -21.78
CA ASN A 22 4.20 29.70 -20.62
C ASN A 22 2.68 29.63 -20.91
N ASP A 23 2.25 28.73 -21.76
CA ASP A 23 0.80 28.53 -22.01
C ASP A 23 0.18 27.89 -20.75
N PRO A 24 -0.73 28.57 -20.02
CA PRO A 24 -1.33 28.07 -18.79
C PRO A 24 -2.13 26.77 -19.03
N LEU A 25 -2.67 26.56 -20.22
CA LEU A 25 -3.33 25.32 -20.61
C LEU A 25 -2.36 24.13 -20.70
N ARG A 26 -1.12 24.36 -21.16
CA ARG A 26 -0.07 23.31 -21.18
C ARG A 26 0.40 22.95 -19.78
N ILE A 27 0.51 23.94 -18.88
CA ILE A 27 0.86 23.71 -17.49
C ILE A 27 -0.25 22.93 -16.79
N LEU A 28 -1.53 23.25 -17.04
CA LEU A 28 -2.67 22.54 -16.48
C LEU A 28 -2.76 21.09 -16.97
N LEU A 29 -2.49 20.84 -18.26
CA LEU A 29 -2.50 19.49 -18.85
C LEU A 29 -1.27 18.66 -18.40
N ALA A 30 -0.12 19.27 -18.14
CA ALA A 30 1.05 18.59 -17.60
C ALA A 30 0.85 18.17 -16.12
N GLN A 31 0.00 18.88 -15.36
CA GLN A 31 -0.37 18.50 -13.98
C GLN A 31 -1.43 17.39 -13.93
N ALA A 32 -2.10 17.12 -15.04
CA ALA A 32 -3.14 16.09 -15.14
C ALA A 32 -2.65 14.75 -15.69
N ALA A 33 -1.34 14.55 -15.89
CA ALA A 33 -0.82 13.22 -16.22
C ALA A 33 -1.05 12.30 -15.01
N PRO A 34 -1.80 11.19 -15.16
CA PRO A 34 -1.97 10.26 -14.06
C PRO A 34 -0.59 9.78 -13.64
N ALA A 35 -0.26 9.91 -12.35
CA ALA A 35 0.94 9.32 -11.79
C ALA A 35 0.98 7.85 -12.23
N GLN A 36 2.08 7.42 -12.86
CA GLN A 36 2.23 6.04 -13.30
C GLN A 36 2.07 5.14 -12.08
N ARG A 37 0.93 4.42 -12.01
CA ARG A 37 0.67 3.48 -10.93
C ARG A 37 1.70 2.39 -11.00
N ARG A 38 2.45 2.22 -9.92
CA ARG A 38 3.39 1.12 -9.79
C ARG A 38 2.61 -0.19 -9.71
N SER A 39 3.04 -1.20 -10.44
CA SER A 39 2.44 -2.54 -10.35
C SER A 39 2.80 -3.20 -9.01
N PRO A 40 1.93 -4.09 -8.50
CA PRO A 40 2.26 -4.89 -7.32
C PRO A 40 3.58 -5.66 -7.48
N ASP A 41 4.41 -5.68 -6.44
CA ASP A 41 5.68 -6.43 -6.43
C ASP A 41 5.44 -7.96 -6.31
N VAL A 42 4.26 -8.38 -5.84
CA VAL A 42 3.85 -9.78 -5.66
C VAL A 42 2.40 -10.00 -6.09
N ILE A 43 2.10 -11.21 -6.55
CA ILE A 43 0.72 -11.63 -6.82
C ILE A 43 -0.04 -11.83 -5.51
N PHE A 44 -1.31 -11.46 -5.51
CA PHE A 44 -2.18 -11.68 -4.36
C PHE A 44 -2.43 -13.18 -4.11
N VAL A 45 -2.06 -13.64 -2.94
CA VAL A 45 -2.39 -14.97 -2.41
C VAL A 45 -3.04 -14.78 -1.03
N PRO A 46 -4.27 -15.23 -0.84
CA PRO A 46 -4.96 -15.00 0.42
C PRO A 46 -4.40 -15.86 1.56
N THR A 47 -4.11 -15.24 2.71
CA THR A 47 -3.72 -15.95 3.94
C THR A 47 -4.88 -16.83 4.42
N PRO A 48 -4.68 -18.14 4.70
CA PRO A 48 -5.72 -18.99 5.27
C PRO A 48 -6.25 -18.47 6.61
N ASN A 49 -7.52 -18.68 6.90
CA ASN A 49 -8.18 -18.12 8.09
C ASN A 49 -7.54 -18.57 9.41
N GLU A 50 -7.11 -19.84 9.51
CA GLU A 50 -6.40 -20.36 10.69
C GLU A 50 -5.05 -19.67 10.89
N VAL A 51 -4.36 -19.31 9.80
CA VAL A 51 -3.11 -18.55 9.85
C VAL A 51 -3.37 -17.11 10.30
N VAL A 52 -4.41 -16.45 9.77
CA VAL A 52 -4.84 -15.12 10.22
C VAL A 52 -5.10 -15.12 11.73
N GLN A 53 -5.84 -16.11 12.24
CA GLN A 53 -6.08 -16.23 13.67
C GLN A 53 -4.78 -16.38 14.44
N LYS A 54 -3.90 -17.27 13.99
CA LYS A 54 -2.59 -17.51 14.65
C LYS A 54 -1.72 -16.27 14.67
N MET A 55 -1.70 -15.49 13.58
CA MET A 55 -0.97 -14.21 13.51
C MET A 55 -1.47 -13.22 14.57
N LEU A 56 -2.78 -13.04 14.68
CA LEU A 56 -3.38 -12.09 15.62
C LEU A 56 -3.26 -12.57 17.08
N GLU A 57 -3.34 -13.88 17.35
CA GLU A 57 -3.07 -14.49 18.65
C GLU A 57 -1.62 -14.32 19.07
N LEU A 58 -0.67 -14.64 18.18
CA LEU A 58 0.77 -14.50 18.44
C LEU A 58 1.14 -13.06 18.74
N ALA A 59 0.55 -12.10 18.01
CA ALA A 59 0.67 -10.68 18.28
C ALA A 59 -0.04 -10.24 19.58
N LYS A 60 -0.85 -11.10 20.21
CA LYS A 60 -1.68 -10.77 21.39
C LYS A 60 -2.51 -9.51 21.16
N VAL A 61 -3.22 -9.45 20.03
CA VAL A 61 -4.03 -8.30 19.65
C VAL A 61 -5.15 -8.06 20.67
N THR A 62 -5.38 -6.80 21.00
CA THR A 62 -6.39 -6.33 21.96
C THR A 62 -7.22 -5.19 21.36
N PRO A 63 -8.35 -4.79 21.98
CA PRO A 63 -9.14 -3.65 21.51
C PRO A 63 -8.40 -2.30 21.51
N ASN A 64 -7.29 -2.19 22.24
CA ASN A 64 -6.48 -0.96 22.30
C ASN A 64 -5.44 -0.88 21.17
N ASP A 65 -5.33 -1.91 20.36
CA ASP A 65 -4.35 -1.96 19.28
C ASP A 65 -4.82 -1.25 18.01
N VAL A 66 -3.83 -0.81 17.23
CA VAL A 66 -3.97 -0.37 15.86
C VAL A 66 -3.18 -1.33 14.98
N VAL A 67 -3.90 -2.17 14.24
CA VAL A 67 -3.31 -3.20 13.38
C VAL A 67 -3.13 -2.63 11.97
N TYR A 68 -1.91 -2.65 11.45
CA TYR A 68 -1.61 -2.31 10.06
C TYR A 68 -1.28 -3.59 9.28
N ASP A 69 -1.95 -3.80 8.15
CA ASP A 69 -1.68 -4.90 7.23
C ASP A 69 -1.09 -4.34 5.93
N LEU A 70 0.19 -4.60 5.69
CA LEU A 70 0.93 -4.06 4.54
C LEU A 70 0.94 -5.08 3.40
N GLY A 71 0.20 -4.76 2.33
CA GLY A 71 -0.20 -5.69 1.29
C GLY A 71 -1.49 -6.42 1.70
N CYS A 72 -2.54 -5.66 2.04
CA CYS A 72 -3.70 -6.21 2.73
C CYS A 72 -4.63 -7.07 1.87
N GLY A 73 -4.45 -7.07 0.54
CA GLY A 73 -5.28 -7.83 -0.37
C GLY A 73 -6.78 -7.56 -0.18
N ASP A 74 -7.54 -8.60 0.09
CA ASP A 74 -8.98 -8.54 0.31
C ASP A 74 -9.40 -8.08 1.73
N GLY A 75 -8.43 -7.65 2.55
CA GLY A 75 -8.65 -7.08 3.88
C GLY A 75 -8.93 -8.07 5.00
N ARG A 76 -8.80 -9.39 4.76
CA ARG A 76 -9.20 -10.42 5.73
C ARG A 76 -8.53 -10.31 7.10
N ILE A 77 -7.25 -9.92 7.17
CA ILE A 77 -6.52 -9.80 8.43
C ILE A 77 -7.07 -8.63 9.25
N VAL A 78 -7.18 -7.44 8.66
CA VAL A 78 -7.68 -6.25 9.35
C VAL A 78 -9.16 -6.37 9.73
N ILE A 79 -9.97 -7.02 8.89
CA ILE A 79 -11.38 -7.31 9.20
C ILE A 79 -11.47 -8.28 10.38
N THR A 80 -10.65 -9.33 10.41
CA THR A 80 -10.63 -10.27 11.53
C THR A 80 -10.15 -9.62 12.82
N ALA A 81 -9.14 -8.72 12.76
CA ALA A 81 -8.67 -7.95 13.91
C ALA A 81 -9.79 -7.09 14.50
N ALA A 82 -10.58 -6.41 13.66
CA ALA A 82 -11.71 -5.61 14.09
C ALA A 82 -12.86 -6.45 14.66
N GLN A 83 -13.26 -7.54 13.98
CA GLN A 83 -14.38 -8.37 14.38
C GLN A 83 -14.13 -9.16 15.67
N LYS A 84 -12.98 -9.84 15.75
CA LYS A 84 -12.69 -10.77 16.84
C LYS A 84 -12.03 -10.11 18.05
N TYR A 85 -11.23 -9.09 17.82
CA TYR A 85 -10.43 -8.46 18.88
C TYR A 85 -10.87 -7.03 19.19
N GLY A 86 -11.79 -6.47 18.40
CA GLY A 86 -12.27 -5.10 18.60
C GLY A 86 -11.24 -4.01 18.28
N ALA A 87 -10.09 -4.37 17.73
CA ALA A 87 -9.00 -3.46 17.38
C ALA A 87 -9.38 -2.50 16.24
N ARG A 88 -8.78 -1.32 16.21
CA ARG A 88 -8.76 -0.49 15.01
C ARG A 88 -7.78 -1.09 14.02
N ALA A 89 -8.08 -1.00 12.72
CA ALA A 89 -7.21 -1.61 11.73
C ALA A 89 -7.13 -0.82 10.43
N VAL A 90 -5.97 -0.88 9.77
CA VAL A 90 -5.67 -0.19 8.51
C VAL A 90 -5.06 -1.20 7.54
N GLY A 91 -5.67 -1.36 6.38
CA GLY A 91 -5.09 -2.13 5.29
C GLY A 91 -4.48 -1.20 4.24
N VAL A 92 -3.27 -1.50 3.80
CA VAL A 92 -2.59 -0.79 2.72
C VAL A 92 -2.34 -1.75 1.56
N ASP A 93 -2.77 -1.38 0.36
CA ASP A 93 -2.47 -2.16 -0.84
C ASP A 93 -2.31 -1.23 -2.05
N ILE A 94 -1.43 -1.58 -2.96
CA ILE A 94 -1.18 -0.79 -4.16
C ILE A 94 -2.22 -1.07 -5.27
N ASP A 95 -2.92 -2.21 -5.18
CA ASP A 95 -3.90 -2.63 -6.17
C ASP A 95 -5.30 -2.09 -5.83
N PRO A 96 -5.85 -1.17 -6.65
CA PRO A 96 -7.18 -0.61 -6.42
C PRO A 96 -8.29 -1.67 -6.45
N GLN A 97 -8.10 -2.78 -7.18
CA GLN A 97 -9.06 -3.89 -7.17
C GLN A 97 -9.10 -4.53 -5.78
N ARG A 98 -7.94 -4.79 -5.17
CA ARG A 98 -7.87 -5.35 -3.81
C ARG A 98 -8.49 -4.41 -2.77
N ILE A 99 -8.23 -3.10 -2.88
CA ILE A 99 -8.85 -2.09 -2.01
C ILE A 99 -10.37 -2.07 -2.16
N GLY A 100 -10.88 -2.19 -3.39
CA GLY A 100 -12.33 -2.30 -3.64
C GLY A 100 -12.94 -3.54 -2.99
N GLU A 101 -12.30 -4.71 -3.13
CA GLU A 101 -12.73 -5.96 -2.51
C GLU A 101 -12.68 -5.89 -0.97
N ALA A 102 -11.58 -5.39 -0.41
CA ALA A 102 -11.42 -5.20 1.03
C ALA A 102 -12.49 -4.28 1.62
N THR A 103 -12.80 -3.19 0.94
CA THR A 103 -13.86 -2.25 1.35
C THR A 103 -15.25 -2.91 1.34
N ALA A 104 -15.56 -3.68 0.30
CA ALA A 104 -16.81 -4.43 0.21
C ALA A 104 -16.91 -5.49 1.32
N ASN A 105 -15.81 -6.22 1.59
CA ASN A 105 -15.73 -7.22 2.64
C ASN A 105 -15.92 -6.60 4.04
N ALA A 106 -15.29 -5.46 4.33
CA ALA A 106 -15.46 -4.76 5.61
C ALA A 106 -16.90 -4.28 5.82
N LYS A 107 -17.57 -3.84 4.75
CA LYS A 107 -18.99 -3.47 4.79
C LYS A 107 -19.87 -4.68 5.09
N ALA A 108 -19.63 -5.81 4.41
CA ALA A 108 -20.34 -7.06 4.67
C ALA A 108 -20.12 -7.56 6.10
N ALA A 109 -18.90 -7.40 6.61
CA ALA A 109 -18.50 -7.75 7.98
C ALA A 109 -19.01 -6.76 9.06
N LYS A 110 -19.57 -5.61 8.66
CA LYS A 110 -20.09 -4.55 9.55
C LYS A 110 -19.02 -3.97 10.49
N VAL A 111 -17.79 -3.76 9.99
CA VAL A 111 -16.65 -3.21 10.76
C VAL A 111 -16.08 -1.91 10.17
N THR A 112 -16.84 -1.23 9.32
CA THR A 112 -16.38 0.00 8.63
C THR A 112 -16.12 1.18 9.58
N ASP A 113 -16.59 1.13 10.80
CA ASP A 113 -16.30 2.08 11.87
C ASP A 113 -14.90 1.87 12.51
N LYS A 114 -14.29 0.69 12.32
CA LYS A 114 -13.00 0.31 12.90
C LYS A 114 -11.90 0.06 11.87
N VAL A 115 -12.28 -0.13 10.60
CA VAL A 115 -11.34 -0.50 9.53
C VAL A 115 -11.32 0.56 8.45
N ARG A 116 -10.14 0.95 8.02
CA ARG A 116 -9.94 1.77 6.82
C ARG A 116 -8.95 1.12 5.86
N PHE A 117 -9.06 1.44 4.58
CA PHE A 117 -8.14 0.98 3.54
C PHE A 117 -7.50 2.17 2.84
N ILE A 118 -6.24 2.02 2.47
CA ILE A 118 -5.42 3.01 1.79
C ILE A 118 -4.90 2.38 0.50
N GLU A 119 -5.28 2.94 -0.65
CA GLU A 119 -4.63 2.63 -1.92
C GLU A 119 -3.28 3.33 -1.96
N GLY A 120 -2.18 2.57 -1.97
CA GLY A 120 -0.84 3.15 -1.99
C GLY A 120 0.29 2.15 -1.84
N ASP A 121 1.52 2.65 -2.05
CA ASP A 121 2.74 1.87 -1.84
C ASP A 121 3.00 1.70 -0.34
N LEU A 122 3.13 0.46 0.12
CA LEU A 122 3.44 0.13 1.52
C LEU A 122 4.77 0.73 2.01
N PHE A 123 5.69 1.02 1.09
CA PHE A 123 6.96 1.68 1.43
C PHE A 123 6.78 3.18 1.71
N GLU A 124 5.71 3.80 1.21
CA GLU A 124 5.41 5.23 1.38
C GLU A 124 4.33 5.50 2.44
N ALA A 125 3.55 4.48 2.82
CA ALA A 125 2.48 4.62 3.79
C ALA A 125 3.01 5.06 5.16
N ASP A 126 2.33 6.01 5.82
CA ASP A 126 2.60 6.36 7.23
C ASP A 126 2.10 5.25 8.15
N ILE A 127 3.01 4.63 8.89
CA ILE A 127 2.74 3.52 9.81
C ILE A 127 3.00 3.87 11.27
N GLY A 128 3.29 5.13 11.60
CA GLY A 128 3.75 5.56 12.93
C GLY A 128 2.73 5.35 14.06
N GLU A 129 1.42 5.20 13.76
CA GLU A 129 0.41 4.89 14.77
C GLU A 129 0.25 3.39 15.05
N ALA A 130 0.84 2.50 14.22
CA ALA A 130 0.68 1.07 14.37
C ALA A 130 1.25 0.56 15.70
N THR A 131 0.51 -0.34 16.34
CA THR A 131 0.96 -1.14 17.50
C THR A 131 1.20 -2.60 17.12
N VAL A 132 0.61 -3.03 16.00
CA VAL A 132 0.82 -4.32 15.36
C VAL A 132 0.92 -4.11 13.85
N VAL A 133 1.91 -4.74 13.21
CA VAL A 133 2.03 -4.81 11.75
C VAL A 133 1.95 -6.27 11.33
N THR A 134 1.13 -6.56 10.33
CA THR A 134 1.01 -7.88 9.71
C THR A 134 1.55 -7.87 8.29
N LEU A 135 2.21 -8.97 7.91
CA LEU A 135 2.89 -9.13 6.62
C LEU A 135 2.61 -10.51 6.04
N TYR A 136 2.36 -10.57 4.74
CA TYR A 136 2.45 -11.78 3.94
C TYR A 136 3.14 -11.45 2.62
N LEU A 137 4.43 -11.14 2.73
CA LEU A 137 5.27 -10.65 1.64
C LEU A 137 6.53 -11.53 1.55
N LEU A 138 7.21 -11.52 0.40
CA LEU A 138 8.46 -12.25 0.23
C LEU A 138 9.55 -11.73 1.20
N THR A 139 10.47 -12.61 1.63
CA THR A 139 11.62 -12.23 2.47
C THR A 139 12.35 -11.00 1.94
N SER A 140 12.59 -10.92 0.63
CA SER A 140 13.27 -9.77 0.01
C SER A 140 12.51 -8.44 0.17
N ILE A 141 11.18 -8.48 0.23
CA ILE A 141 10.35 -7.29 0.47
C ILE A 141 10.37 -6.95 1.97
N ASN A 142 10.27 -7.94 2.84
CA ASN A 142 10.37 -7.77 4.29
C ASN A 142 11.72 -7.12 4.68
N GLU A 143 12.83 -7.59 4.09
CA GLU A 143 14.16 -7.01 4.29
C GLU A 143 14.25 -5.54 3.83
N ARG A 144 13.67 -5.22 2.69
CA ARG A 144 13.58 -3.83 2.19
C ARG A 144 12.70 -2.95 3.07
N LEU A 145 11.66 -3.51 3.67
CA LEU A 145 10.72 -2.81 4.55
C LEU A 145 11.30 -2.59 5.95
N ARG A 146 12.21 -3.45 6.41
CA ARG A 146 12.81 -3.43 7.77
C ARG A 146 13.35 -2.06 8.19
N PRO A 147 14.10 -1.29 7.37
CA PRO A 147 14.56 0.05 7.77
C PRO A 147 13.42 1.02 8.09
N LYS A 148 12.32 0.96 7.32
CA LYS A 148 11.12 1.77 7.57
C LYS A 148 10.44 1.34 8.88
N LEU A 149 10.25 0.05 9.10
CA LEU A 149 9.65 -0.48 10.33
C LEU A 149 10.43 -0.03 11.57
N LEU A 150 11.77 -0.14 11.54
CA LEU A 150 12.65 0.26 12.64
C LEU A 150 12.68 1.77 12.88
N LYS A 151 12.48 2.59 11.84
CA LYS A 151 12.52 4.05 11.92
C LYS A 151 11.20 4.65 12.39
N GLU A 152 10.06 4.12 11.91
CA GLU A 152 8.76 4.77 12.08
C GLU A 152 7.93 4.17 13.21
N LEU A 153 8.14 2.89 13.54
CA LEU A 153 7.38 2.23 14.59
C LEU A 153 7.96 2.50 15.97
N ARG A 154 7.08 2.60 16.94
CA ARG A 154 7.46 2.79 18.34
C ARG A 154 8.09 1.53 18.93
N PRO A 155 9.04 1.64 19.88
CA PRO A 155 9.52 0.50 20.65
C PRO A 155 8.36 -0.32 21.22
N GLY A 156 8.47 -1.66 21.14
CA GLY A 156 7.43 -2.56 21.60
C GLY A 156 6.34 -2.89 20.56
N THR A 157 6.27 -2.16 19.42
CA THR A 157 5.38 -2.53 18.31
C THR A 157 5.70 -3.95 17.83
N ARG A 158 4.68 -4.75 17.66
CA ARG A 158 4.77 -6.16 17.25
C ARG A 158 4.62 -6.28 15.74
N ILE A 159 5.48 -7.06 15.10
CA ILE A 159 5.43 -7.36 13.68
C ILE A 159 5.23 -8.86 13.54
N VAL A 160 4.22 -9.27 12.79
CA VAL A 160 3.91 -10.68 12.54
C VAL A 160 3.92 -10.96 11.05
N SER A 161 4.69 -11.95 10.62
CA SER A 161 4.78 -12.34 9.22
C SER A 161 4.35 -13.80 9.01
N HIS A 162 3.51 -14.02 7.99
CA HIS A 162 3.16 -15.34 7.50
C HIS A 162 4.23 -15.85 6.54
N ALA A 163 4.76 -17.03 6.77
CA ALA A 163 5.68 -17.83 5.95
C ALA A 163 7.07 -17.22 5.70
N PHE A 164 7.22 -15.92 5.61
CA PHE A 164 8.46 -15.26 5.20
C PHE A 164 9.08 -14.47 6.35
N ASP A 165 10.38 -14.67 6.55
CA ASP A 165 11.17 -14.01 7.60
C ASP A 165 11.68 -12.62 7.18
N MET A 166 12.61 -12.06 7.98
CA MET A 166 13.29 -10.78 7.73
C MET A 166 14.82 -10.96 7.63
N GLY A 167 15.26 -12.07 7.04
CA GLY A 167 16.67 -12.37 6.82
C GLY A 167 17.44 -12.58 8.12
N ASP A 168 18.42 -11.73 8.38
CA ASP A 168 19.29 -11.82 9.57
C ASP A 168 18.63 -11.33 10.86
N TRP A 169 17.54 -10.55 10.78
CA TRP A 169 16.76 -10.18 11.97
C TRP A 169 15.93 -11.37 12.45
N LYS A 170 16.42 -12.03 13.48
CA LYS A 170 15.78 -13.24 14.03
C LYS A 170 14.47 -12.91 14.74
N PRO A 171 13.40 -13.71 14.54
CA PRO A 171 12.16 -13.52 15.27
C PRO A 171 12.32 -13.84 16.76
N GLU A 172 11.56 -13.15 17.62
CA GLU A 172 11.44 -13.47 19.04
C GLU A 172 10.70 -14.79 19.28
N GLU A 173 9.69 -15.04 18.43
CA GLU A 173 8.86 -16.24 18.53
C GLU A 173 8.49 -16.75 17.14
N THR A 174 8.41 -18.05 16.99
CA THR A 174 7.94 -18.74 15.78
C THR A 174 6.88 -19.75 16.16
N ALA A 175 5.73 -19.69 15.50
CA ALA A 175 4.65 -20.67 15.66
C ALA A 175 4.39 -21.36 14.32
N SER A 176 3.97 -22.62 14.38
CA SER A 176 3.55 -23.37 13.18
C SER A 176 2.04 -23.56 13.18
N VAL A 177 1.42 -23.42 12.01
CA VAL A 177 0.01 -23.67 11.78
C VAL A 177 -0.19 -24.12 10.34
N SER A 178 -0.94 -25.21 10.11
CA SER A 178 -1.28 -25.70 8.76
C SER A 178 -0.06 -25.82 7.83
N ALA A 179 1.04 -26.42 8.34
CA ALA A 179 2.31 -26.63 7.63
C ALA A 179 3.04 -25.33 7.17
N THR A 180 2.67 -24.17 7.69
CA THR A 180 3.39 -22.91 7.49
C THR A 180 3.89 -22.33 8.81
N SER A 181 4.84 -21.42 8.76
CA SER A 181 5.38 -20.70 9.92
C SER A 181 4.74 -19.31 10.04
N VAL A 182 4.57 -18.86 11.26
CA VAL A 182 4.23 -17.49 11.62
C VAL A 182 5.32 -16.96 12.54
N TYR A 183 5.92 -15.84 12.19
CA TYR A 183 7.06 -15.23 12.87
C TYR A 183 6.62 -13.97 13.60
N LEU A 184 7.16 -13.73 14.80
CA LEU A 184 6.93 -12.53 15.58
C LEU A 184 8.25 -11.82 15.85
N TRP A 185 8.28 -10.52 15.59
CA TRP A 185 9.32 -9.59 16.03
C TRP A 185 8.70 -8.49 16.87
N ARG A 186 9.55 -7.84 17.65
CA ARG A 186 9.19 -6.63 18.41
C ARG A 186 10.21 -5.54 18.12
N ILE A 187 9.71 -4.31 17.86
CA ILE A 187 10.59 -3.16 17.67
C ILE A 187 11.39 -2.94 18.97
N PRO A 188 12.72 -2.99 18.92
CA PRO A 188 13.57 -2.85 20.11
C PRO A 188 13.61 -1.41 20.64
N ALA A 189 13.89 -1.28 21.95
CA ALA A 189 14.22 0.01 22.52
C ALA A 189 15.54 0.51 21.92
N GLY A 190 15.51 1.60 21.15
CA GLY A 190 16.68 2.16 20.46
C GLY A 190 16.74 1.90 18.95
N GLY A 191 15.76 1.17 18.36
CA GLY A 191 15.60 1.07 16.89
C GLY A 191 16.74 0.36 16.14
N LYS A 192 17.56 -0.44 16.84
CA LYS A 192 18.68 -1.20 16.23
C LYS A 192 18.48 -2.69 16.44
N VAL A 193 18.74 -3.47 15.41
CA VAL A 193 18.77 -4.95 15.37
C VAL A 193 20.06 -5.40 14.76
#